data_6ee7ed219ec1b17f0bc6c54a39f63402
#
_entry.id   6ee7ed219ec1b17f0bc6c54a39f63402
#
_cell.length_a   1.000
_cell.length_b   1.000
_cell.length_c   1.000
_cell.angle_alpha   90.00
_cell.angle_beta   90.00
_cell.angle_gamma   90.00
#
_symmetry.space_group_name_H-M   'P 1'
#
loop_
_entity.id
_entity.type
_entity.pdbx_description
1 polymer ?
#
loop_
_entity_poly.entity_id
_entity_poly.type
_entity_poly.pdbx_seq_one_letter_code
_entity_poly.pdbx_strand_id
1 'polypeptide(L)'
;FNKNLKVNLDKFISFLKMNVYNARKIGGYYPSNYEIDDLEILNVLDKQNFEISLPIVKKNNQMNFYSWSKKYPLKVNKFGIPEPVSSKILYPDILLVPLVGYDNNLNRLGYGGGFYDRYIEKIDKIKKVTKIGLAFSYQKIKSVPIDQYDKKLDFIITEKGIIK
;
A
#
# COMPACT_ATOMS: atom_id res chain seq x y z
N PHE A 1 16.29 -14.75 -8.48
CA PHE A 1 15.11 -13.89 -8.28
C PHE A 1 14.40 -13.74 -9.63
N ASN A 2 13.16 -14.22 -9.69
CA ASN A 2 12.38 -14.13 -10.93
C ASN A 2 11.79 -12.71 -11.02
N LYS A 3 12.46 -11.82 -11.77
CA LYS A 3 12.03 -10.41 -11.98
C LYS A 3 10.65 -10.26 -12.66
N ASN A 4 9.99 -11.37 -13.02
CA ASN A 4 8.74 -11.41 -13.76
C ASN A 4 7.51 -11.72 -12.89
N LEU A 5 7.65 -11.88 -11.58
CA LEU A 5 6.51 -12.08 -10.70
C LEU A 5 5.77 -10.75 -10.51
N LYS A 6 4.53 -10.68 -10.99
CA LYS A 6 3.67 -9.50 -10.88
C LYS A 6 2.28 -9.92 -10.42
N VAL A 7 1.61 -9.03 -9.71
CA VAL A 7 0.18 -9.17 -9.45
C VAL A 7 -0.58 -9.10 -10.77
N ASN A 8 -1.54 -10.01 -10.97
CA ASN A 8 -2.39 -9.98 -12.14
C ASN A 8 -3.36 -8.79 -12.05
N LEU A 9 -3.17 -7.81 -12.93
CA LEU A 9 -3.94 -6.55 -12.94
C LEU A 9 -5.44 -6.77 -13.12
N ASP A 10 -5.86 -7.65 -14.04
CA ASP A 10 -7.28 -7.88 -14.29
C ASP A 10 -7.96 -8.50 -13.08
N LYS A 11 -7.30 -9.45 -12.43
CA LYS A 11 -7.79 -10.04 -11.17
C LYS A 11 -7.85 -8.99 -10.05
N PHE A 12 -6.84 -8.12 -9.95
CA PHE A 12 -6.82 -7.04 -8.97
C PHE A 12 -7.97 -6.05 -9.18
N ILE A 13 -8.17 -5.58 -10.40
CA ILE A 13 -9.26 -4.67 -10.75
C ILE A 13 -10.63 -5.30 -10.52
N SER A 14 -10.81 -6.55 -10.92
CA SER A 14 -12.05 -7.31 -10.67
C SER A 14 -12.32 -7.46 -9.17
N PHE A 15 -11.29 -7.76 -8.38
CA PHE A 15 -11.37 -7.83 -6.93
C PHE A 15 -11.82 -6.49 -6.32
N LEU A 16 -11.24 -5.36 -6.75
CA LEU A 16 -11.64 -4.04 -6.25
C LEU A 16 -13.11 -3.74 -6.55
N LYS A 17 -13.56 -4.01 -7.78
CA LYS A 17 -14.96 -3.79 -8.17
C LYS A 17 -15.95 -4.60 -7.32
N MET A 18 -15.57 -5.81 -6.93
CA MET A 18 -16.43 -6.70 -6.14
C MET A 18 -16.43 -6.38 -4.64
N ASN A 19 -15.30 -5.95 -4.09
CA ASN A 19 -15.12 -5.83 -2.65
C ASN A 19 -15.06 -4.40 -2.14
N VAL A 20 -14.73 -3.42 -3.02
CA VAL A 20 -14.54 -2.00 -2.63
C VAL A 20 -15.13 -1.07 -3.70
N TYR A 21 -16.33 -1.39 -4.19
CA TYR A 21 -16.97 -0.72 -5.35
C TYR A 21 -17.18 0.79 -5.22
N ASN A 22 -17.29 1.32 -3.99
CA ASN A 22 -17.45 2.75 -3.72
C ASN A 22 -16.12 3.52 -3.60
N ALA A 23 -14.99 2.82 -3.62
CA ALA A 23 -13.69 3.47 -3.48
C ALA A 23 -13.36 4.35 -4.70
N ARG A 24 -12.76 5.51 -4.44
CA ARG A 24 -12.30 6.45 -5.46
C ARG A 24 -10.89 6.97 -5.18
N LYS A 25 -10.37 6.78 -3.98
CA LYS A 25 -9.07 7.28 -3.52
C LYS A 25 -8.19 6.12 -3.11
N ILE A 26 -7.00 6.04 -3.67
CA ILE A 26 -6.04 4.99 -3.35
C ILE A 26 -4.71 5.58 -2.88
N GLY A 27 -4.21 5.06 -1.79
CA GLY A 27 -2.84 5.28 -1.33
C GLY A 27 -1.98 4.11 -1.74
N GLY A 28 -0.96 4.38 -2.56
CA GLY A 28 0.07 3.42 -2.91
C GLY A 28 1.38 3.74 -2.22
N TYR A 29 2.47 3.18 -2.71
CA TYR A 29 3.82 3.46 -2.26
C TYR A 29 4.78 3.55 -3.45
N TYR A 30 5.96 4.08 -3.24
CA TYR A 30 7.03 3.97 -4.23
C TYR A 30 7.84 2.71 -3.89
N PRO A 31 7.85 1.69 -4.75
CA PRO A 31 8.44 0.40 -4.41
C PRO A 31 9.94 0.51 -4.19
N SER A 32 10.43 -0.14 -3.16
CA SER A 32 11.84 -0.24 -2.85
C SER A 32 12.24 -1.69 -2.62
N ASN A 33 13.51 -2.02 -2.89
CA ASN A 33 14.12 -3.32 -2.63
C ASN A 33 13.31 -4.52 -3.17
N TYR A 34 12.63 -5.24 -2.27
CA TYR A 34 11.92 -6.50 -2.55
C TYR A 34 10.39 -6.33 -2.54
N GLU A 35 9.90 -5.10 -2.58
CA GLU A 35 8.48 -4.81 -2.64
C GLU A 35 7.91 -5.08 -4.03
N ILE A 36 6.63 -5.43 -4.09
CA ILE A 36 5.91 -5.50 -5.37
C ILE A 36 5.79 -4.09 -5.93
N ASP A 37 6.11 -3.94 -7.21
CA ASP A 37 5.89 -2.69 -7.93
C ASP A 37 4.39 -2.47 -8.13
N ASP A 38 3.83 -1.54 -7.35
CA ASP A 38 2.44 -1.12 -7.43
C ASP A 38 2.20 0.04 -8.41
N LEU A 39 3.24 0.65 -8.97
CA LEU A 39 3.13 1.82 -9.86
C LEU A 39 2.33 1.52 -11.13
N GLU A 40 2.40 0.29 -11.63
CA GLU A 40 1.58 -0.15 -12.77
C GLU A 40 0.09 -0.20 -12.38
N ILE A 41 -0.23 -0.73 -11.20
CA ILE A 41 -1.59 -0.74 -10.63
C ILE A 41 -2.11 0.69 -10.48
N LEU A 42 -1.32 1.56 -9.86
CA LEU A 42 -1.67 2.96 -9.64
C LEU A 42 -1.92 3.70 -10.97
N ASN A 43 -1.09 3.46 -11.98
CA ASN A 43 -1.26 4.07 -13.30
C ASN A 43 -2.56 3.61 -14.00
N VAL A 44 -2.94 2.35 -13.87
CA VAL A 44 -4.20 1.84 -14.43
C VAL A 44 -5.40 2.45 -13.70
N LEU A 45 -5.33 2.57 -12.38
CA LEU A 45 -6.40 3.17 -11.57
C LEU A 45 -6.54 4.68 -11.82
N ASP A 46 -5.44 5.42 -12.01
CA ASP A 46 -5.45 6.83 -12.40
C ASP A 46 -6.23 7.03 -13.72
N LYS A 47 -5.99 6.16 -14.72
CA LYS A 47 -6.74 6.16 -15.99
C LYS A 47 -8.24 5.80 -15.83
N GLN A 48 -8.60 5.13 -14.74
CA GLN A 48 -9.98 4.81 -14.37
C GLN A 48 -10.61 5.85 -13.42
N ASN A 49 -10.02 7.05 -13.34
CA ASN A 49 -10.47 8.18 -12.55
C ASN A 49 -10.39 7.97 -11.01
N PHE A 50 -9.49 7.13 -10.55
CA PHE A 50 -9.14 7.13 -9.13
C PHE A 50 -8.22 8.30 -8.81
N GLU A 51 -8.42 8.93 -7.66
CA GLU A 51 -7.43 9.85 -7.09
C GLU A 51 -6.30 9.04 -6.44
N ILE A 52 -5.09 9.19 -6.99
CA ILE A 52 -3.91 8.47 -6.51
C ILE A 52 -3.14 9.32 -5.50
N SER A 53 -2.57 8.69 -4.50
CA SER A 53 -1.68 9.32 -3.53
C SER A 53 -0.50 8.43 -3.16
N LEU A 54 0.61 9.07 -2.82
CA LEU A 54 1.82 8.43 -2.31
C LEU A 54 2.19 9.03 -0.94
N PRO A 55 2.90 8.28 -0.09
CA PRO A 55 3.25 8.75 1.24
C PRO A 55 4.39 9.77 1.22
N ILE A 56 4.30 10.73 2.13
CA ILE A 56 5.42 11.58 2.53
C ILE A 56 5.64 11.38 4.02
N VAL A 57 6.85 10.97 4.38
CA VAL A 57 7.29 10.84 5.77
C VAL A 57 7.69 12.22 6.29
N LYS A 58 7.11 12.62 7.41
CA LYS A 58 7.40 13.88 8.10
C LYS A 58 8.29 13.67 9.33
N LYS A 59 8.66 14.78 9.98
CA LYS A 59 9.32 14.76 11.28
C LYS A 59 8.49 13.94 12.29
N ASN A 60 9.16 13.37 13.30
CA ASN A 60 8.54 12.52 14.34
C ASN A 60 7.88 11.25 13.79
N ASN A 61 8.42 10.68 12.73
CA ASN A 61 7.94 9.44 12.12
C ASN A 61 6.46 9.45 11.74
N GLN A 62 5.90 10.63 11.48
CA GLN A 62 4.56 10.78 10.95
C GLN A 62 4.55 10.61 9.44
N MET A 63 3.46 10.07 8.91
CA MET A 63 3.25 9.87 7.49
C MET A 63 1.86 10.37 7.11
N ASN A 64 1.76 11.02 5.94
CA ASN A 64 0.50 11.34 5.30
C ASN A 64 0.59 11.00 3.81
N PHE A 65 -0.56 10.83 3.18
CA PHE A 65 -0.66 10.58 1.76
C PHE A 65 -0.99 11.86 1.01
N TYR A 66 -0.28 12.09 -0.08
CA TYR A 66 -0.40 13.31 -0.89
C TYR A 66 -0.75 12.95 -2.32
N SER A 67 -1.63 13.76 -2.92
CA SER A 67 -2.07 13.58 -4.30
C SER A 67 -0.87 13.46 -5.24
N TRP A 68 -0.94 12.46 -6.11
CA TRP A 68 0.06 12.22 -7.13
C TRP A 68 -0.58 11.63 -8.40
N SER A 69 0.06 11.85 -9.53
CA SER A 69 -0.24 11.22 -10.80
C SER A 69 1.08 11.03 -11.54
N LYS A 70 1.18 10.01 -12.37
CA LYS A 70 2.37 9.73 -13.17
C LYS A 70 2.85 10.91 -14.02
N LYS A 71 1.99 11.89 -14.29
CA LYS A 71 2.31 13.12 -15.02
C LYS A 71 3.16 14.11 -14.23
N TYR A 72 3.20 13.98 -12.91
CA TYR A 72 3.94 14.89 -12.04
C TYR A 72 5.24 14.28 -11.54
N PRO A 73 6.32 15.10 -11.47
CA PRO A 73 7.59 14.62 -10.96
C PRO A 73 7.51 14.23 -9.48
N LEU A 74 8.39 13.35 -9.10
CA LEU A 74 8.69 13.04 -7.72
C LEU A 74 9.99 13.73 -7.32
N LYS A 75 10.13 14.10 -6.06
CA LYS A 75 11.39 14.52 -5.46
C LYS A 75 11.95 13.40 -4.58
N VAL A 76 13.26 13.27 -4.53
CA VAL A 76 13.90 12.32 -3.62
C VAL A 76 14.07 12.96 -2.25
N ASN A 77 13.58 12.30 -1.21
CA ASN A 77 13.71 12.77 0.17
C ASN A 77 15.09 12.40 0.77
N LYS A 78 15.33 12.82 2.00
CA LYS A 78 16.60 12.56 2.72
C LYS A 78 16.91 11.06 2.95
N PHE A 79 15.95 10.18 2.79
CA PHE A 79 16.11 8.73 2.90
C PHE A 79 16.32 8.06 1.52
N GLY A 80 16.43 8.82 0.44
CA GLY A 80 16.55 8.30 -0.91
C GLY A 80 15.24 7.79 -1.52
N ILE A 81 14.09 8.08 -0.91
CA ILE A 81 12.78 7.61 -1.35
C ILE A 81 12.10 8.70 -2.18
N PRO A 82 11.63 8.38 -3.40
CA PRO A 82 10.83 9.30 -4.18
C PRO A 82 9.49 9.59 -3.51
N GLU A 83 9.11 10.86 -3.44
CA GLU A 83 7.87 11.32 -2.84
C GLU A 83 7.22 12.45 -3.66
N PRO A 84 5.88 12.63 -3.58
CA PRO A 84 5.18 13.69 -4.30
C PRO A 84 5.67 15.09 -3.91
N VAL A 85 5.62 16.02 -4.85
CA VAL A 85 5.81 17.46 -4.58
C VAL A 85 4.51 18.17 -4.21
N SER A 86 3.37 17.49 -4.30
CA SER A 86 2.05 18.01 -3.99
C SER A 86 1.91 18.39 -2.51
N SER A 87 1.13 19.43 -2.23
CA SER A 87 0.68 19.79 -0.88
C SER A 87 -0.73 19.29 -0.55
N LYS A 88 -1.46 18.73 -1.53
CA LYS A 88 -2.83 18.23 -1.35
C LYS A 88 -2.81 16.88 -0.63
N ILE A 89 -3.24 16.86 0.63
CA ILE A 89 -3.43 15.62 1.40
C ILE A 89 -4.66 14.89 0.88
N LEU A 90 -4.53 13.56 0.68
CA LEU A 90 -5.63 12.65 0.41
C LEU A 90 -5.79 11.65 1.56
N TYR A 91 -7.04 11.36 1.88
CA TYR A 91 -7.40 10.28 2.79
C TYR A 91 -7.93 9.11 1.94
N PRO A 92 -7.12 8.06 1.73
CA PRO A 92 -7.48 6.98 0.82
C PRO A 92 -8.67 6.15 1.33
N ASP A 93 -9.42 5.57 0.39
CA ASP A 93 -10.44 4.54 0.64
C ASP A 93 -9.79 3.16 0.65
N ILE A 94 -8.75 3.00 -0.16
CA ILE A 94 -7.92 1.81 -0.28
C ILE A 94 -6.48 2.20 0.01
N LEU A 95 -5.82 1.44 0.88
CA LEU A 95 -4.41 1.59 1.20
C LEU A 95 -3.66 0.35 0.76
N LEU A 96 -2.77 0.50 -0.23
CA LEU A 96 -1.78 -0.53 -0.56
C LEU A 96 -0.66 -0.45 0.46
N VAL A 97 -0.35 -1.59 1.08
CA VAL A 97 0.61 -1.66 2.17
C VAL A 97 1.79 -2.54 1.77
N PRO A 98 3.01 -1.99 1.71
CA PRO A 98 4.21 -2.77 1.48
C PRO A 98 4.52 -3.64 2.71
N LEU A 99 5.16 -4.78 2.47
CA LEU A 99 5.53 -5.71 3.54
C LEU A 99 6.77 -6.55 3.18
N VAL A 100 7.44 -7.04 4.21
CA VAL A 100 8.58 -7.95 4.09
C VAL A 100 8.12 -9.41 4.20
N GLY A 101 7.09 -9.65 5.02
CA GLY A 101 6.52 -10.98 5.22
C GLY A 101 5.08 -10.90 5.72
N TYR A 102 4.36 -12.00 5.64
CA TYR A 102 2.97 -12.09 6.08
C TYR A 102 2.61 -13.51 6.52
N ASP A 103 1.52 -13.64 7.27
CA ASP A 103 0.94 -14.91 7.67
C ASP A 103 -0.52 -15.09 7.22
N ASN A 104 -1.10 -16.26 7.53
CA ASN A 104 -2.49 -16.57 7.19
C ASN A 104 -3.53 -15.75 7.98
N ASN A 105 -3.11 -15.10 9.05
CA ASN A 105 -3.99 -14.28 9.90
C ASN A 105 -4.01 -12.80 9.46
N LEU A 106 -3.46 -12.50 8.27
CA LEU A 106 -3.35 -11.15 7.70
C LEU A 106 -2.44 -10.21 8.51
N ASN A 107 -1.59 -10.77 9.35
CA ASN A 107 -0.53 -10.01 10.00
C ASN A 107 0.60 -9.77 9.01
N ARG A 108 1.25 -8.62 9.10
CA ARG A 108 2.37 -8.25 8.25
C ARG A 108 3.64 -7.95 9.05
N LEU A 109 4.77 -8.34 8.51
CA LEU A 109 6.08 -7.89 8.93
C LEU A 109 6.49 -6.70 8.07
N GLY A 110 6.68 -5.54 8.69
CA GLY A 110 7.19 -4.33 8.05
C GLY A 110 8.70 -4.17 8.23
N TYR A 111 9.21 -2.99 7.85
CA TYR A 111 10.63 -2.64 7.97
C TYR A 111 11.02 -2.11 9.38
N GLY A 112 10.14 -2.19 10.36
CA GLY A 112 10.40 -1.81 11.75
C GLY A 112 10.20 -0.32 12.08
N GLY A 113 9.88 0.54 11.11
CA GLY A 113 9.64 1.96 11.34
C GLY A 113 8.26 2.31 11.91
N GLY A 114 7.29 1.38 11.87
CA GLY A 114 5.91 1.55 12.36
C GLY A 114 5.10 2.64 11.66
N PHE A 115 5.53 3.14 10.49
CA PHE A 115 4.86 4.24 9.79
C PHE A 115 3.44 3.90 9.37
N TYR A 116 3.24 2.70 8.82
CA TYR A 116 1.93 2.25 8.37
C TYR A 116 0.99 1.97 9.54
N ASP A 117 1.47 1.38 10.64
CA ASP A 117 0.63 1.10 11.81
C ASP A 117 0.11 2.39 12.44
N ARG A 118 0.97 3.39 12.60
CA ARG A 118 0.56 4.72 13.07
C ARG A 118 -0.37 5.43 12.10
N TYR A 119 -0.12 5.31 10.79
CA TYR A 119 -1.01 5.91 9.80
C TYR A 119 -2.39 5.23 9.79
N ILE A 120 -2.43 3.90 9.82
CA ILE A 120 -3.67 3.13 9.86
C ILE A 120 -4.47 3.50 11.13
N GLU A 121 -3.82 3.56 12.29
CA GLU A 121 -4.47 4.01 13.52
C GLU A 121 -5.07 5.41 13.40
N LYS A 122 -4.37 6.31 12.73
CA LYS A 122 -4.84 7.68 12.49
C LYS A 122 -6.02 7.71 11.52
N ILE A 123 -5.93 7.02 10.38
CA ILE A 123 -6.96 7.08 9.34
C ILE A 123 -8.23 6.35 9.77
N ASP A 124 -8.15 5.27 10.52
CA ASP A 124 -9.29 4.52 11.04
C ASP A 124 -10.17 5.37 12.00
N LYS A 125 -9.59 6.43 12.62
CA LYS A 125 -10.35 7.43 13.41
C LYS A 125 -11.11 8.43 12.54
N ILE A 126 -10.72 8.58 11.27
CA ILE A 126 -11.30 9.56 10.33
C ILE A 126 -12.35 8.89 9.45
N LYS A 127 -12.01 7.72 8.90
CA LYS A 127 -12.87 6.97 7.98
C LYS A 127 -12.44 5.51 7.92
N LYS A 128 -13.36 4.65 7.48
CA LYS A 128 -13.03 3.26 7.15
C LYS A 128 -12.12 3.22 5.93
N VAL A 129 -11.01 2.51 6.02
CA VAL A 129 -10.07 2.27 4.93
C VAL A 129 -9.88 0.76 4.72
N THR A 130 -9.83 0.33 3.47
CA THR A 130 -9.51 -1.06 3.13
C THR A 130 -8.00 -1.20 2.97
N LYS A 131 -7.37 -2.03 3.80
CA LYS A 131 -5.93 -2.26 3.86
C LYS A 131 -5.57 -3.52 3.08
N ILE A 132 -4.86 -3.35 1.97
CA ILE A 132 -4.47 -4.44 1.06
C ILE A 132 -2.95 -4.55 1.07
N GLY A 133 -2.42 -5.66 1.58
CA GLY A 133 -1.00 -5.98 1.46
C GLY A 133 -0.70 -6.51 0.06
N LEU A 134 0.37 -5.98 -0.55
CA LEU A 134 0.91 -6.55 -1.78
C LEU A 134 2.18 -7.35 -1.42
N ALA A 135 2.19 -8.63 -1.78
CA ALA A 135 3.26 -9.54 -1.41
C ALA A 135 3.56 -10.55 -2.51
N PHE A 136 4.77 -11.06 -2.52
CA PHE A 136 5.08 -12.30 -3.25
C PHE A 136 4.69 -13.51 -2.41
N SER A 137 4.22 -14.57 -3.05
CA SER A 137 3.80 -15.79 -2.33
C SER A 137 4.90 -16.40 -1.46
N TYR A 138 6.16 -16.24 -1.84
CA TYR A 138 7.31 -16.73 -1.06
C TYR A 138 7.60 -15.90 0.22
N GLN A 139 7.01 -14.72 0.38
CA GLN A 139 7.11 -13.90 1.60
C GLN A 139 6.21 -14.41 2.73
N LYS A 140 5.44 -15.46 2.45
CA LYS A 140 4.59 -16.09 3.47
C LYS A 140 5.43 -16.80 4.52
N ILE A 141 5.18 -16.49 5.79
CA ILE A 141 5.79 -17.15 6.93
C ILE A 141 4.73 -17.83 7.80
N LYS A 142 5.16 -18.71 8.69
CA LYS A 142 4.25 -19.48 9.56
C LYS A 142 3.45 -18.57 10.49
N SER A 143 4.10 -17.62 11.10
CA SER A 143 3.50 -16.64 12.02
C SER A 143 4.35 -15.38 12.04
N VAL A 144 3.71 -14.23 11.93
CA VAL A 144 4.33 -12.93 12.13
C VAL A 144 4.35 -12.61 13.62
N PRO A 145 5.49 -12.25 14.22
CA PRO A 145 5.51 -11.68 15.56
C PRO A 145 4.70 -10.37 15.57
N ILE A 146 3.74 -10.28 16.46
CA ILE A 146 2.87 -9.11 16.59
C ILE A 146 2.95 -8.51 17.98
N ASP A 147 2.74 -7.19 18.07
CA ASP A 147 2.54 -6.47 19.32
C ASP A 147 1.17 -5.75 19.31
N GLN A 148 0.90 -5.01 20.39
CA GLN A 148 -0.38 -4.31 20.57
C GLN A 148 -0.61 -3.15 19.60
N TYR A 149 0.43 -2.67 18.90
CA TYR A 149 0.36 -1.53 17.98
C TYR A 149 0.19 -1.98 16.53
N ASP A 150 0.50 -3.23 16.24
CA ASP A 150 0.44 -3.77 14.88
C ASP A 150 -1.01 -3.82 14.36
N LYS A 151 -1.20 -3.36 13.13
CA LYS A 151 -2.51 -3.30 12.49
C LYS A 151 -2.61 -4.39 11.42
N LYS A 152 -3.67 -5.20 11.54
CA LYS A 152 -3.98 -6.23 10.54
C LYS A 152 -4.38 -5.63 9.21
N LEU A 153 -4.11 -6.38 8.16
CA LEU A 153 -4.62 -6.11 6.83
C LEU A 153 -6.03 -6.70 6.66
N ASP A 154 -6.78 -6.21 5.68
CA ASP A 154 -8.07 -6.79 5.31
C ASP A 154 -7.89 -7.87 4.25
N PHE A 155 -6.87 -7.72 3.40
CA PHE A 155 -6.52 -8.66 2.33
C PHE A 155 -5.02 -8.66 2.08
N ILE A 156 -4.51 -9.79 1.58
CA ILE A 156 -3.17 -9.87 0.99
C ILE A 156 -3.30 -10.42 -0.42
N ILE A 157 -2.74 -9.69 -1.39
CA ILE A 157 -2.76 -10.05 -2.80
C ILE A 157 -1.36 -10.42 -3.23
N THR A 158 -1.23 -11.60 -3.83
CA THR A 158 0.01 -12.12 -4.36
C THR A 158 -0.13 -12.45 -5.84
N GLU A 159 0.98 -12.79 -6.50
CA GLU A 159 0.94 -13.32 -7.87
C GLU A 159 0.14 -14.62 -8.01
N LYS A 160 -0.07 -15.36 -6.90
CA LYS A 160 -0.82 -16.63 -6.90
C LYS A 160 -2.30 -16.45 -6.56
N GLY A 161 -2.66 -15.40 -5.84
CA GLY A 161 -4.05 -15.20 -5.43
C GLY A 161 -4.25 -14.25 -4.28
N ILE A 162 -5.45 -14.27 -3.72
CA ILE A 162 -5.91 -13.38 -2.66
C ILE A 162 -6.13 -14.17 -1.39
N ILE A 163 -5.62 -13.68 -0.29
CA ILE A 163 -5.80 -14.18 1.07
C ILE A 163 -6.75 -13.22 1.79
N LYS A 164 -7.77 -13.82 2.43
CA LYS A 164 -8.84 -13.12 3.15
C LYS A 164 -8.86 -13.56 4.61
#